data_c9e6fcb9aece00b0361ef05dca8870b8
#
_entry.id   c9e6fcb9aece00b0361ef05dca8870b8
#
_cell.length_a   1.000
_cell.length_b   1.000
_cell.length_c   1.000
_cell.angle_alpha   90.00
_cell.angle_beta   90.00
_cell.angle_gamma   90.00
#
_symmetry.space_group_name_H-M   'P 1'
#
loop_
_entity.id
_entity.type
_entity.pdbx_description
1 polymer ?
#
loop_
_entity_poly.entity_id
_entity_poly.type
_entity_poly.pdbx_seq_one_letter_code
_entity_poly.pdbx_strand_id
1 'polypeptide(L)' 'MDKEVQERFERIERNLERASEQIVQITDARIELESAQVNAQKAHDRLSSTVEDIAEKLANLTILVDRLIDRDLGRN' A
#
# COMPACT_ATOMS: atom_id res chain seq x y z
N MET A 1 5.26 19.93 52.68
CA MET A 1 5.57 20.59 51.39
C MET A 1 6.41 19.71 50.46
N ASP A 2 7.50 19.20 50.99
CA ASP A 2 8.40 18.37 50.19
C ASP A 2 7.76 17.09 49.70
N LYS A 3 6.89 16.48 50.50
CA LYS A 3 6.22 15.26 50.16
C LYS A 3 5.24 15.46 49.01
N GLU A 4 4.49 16.56 49.03
CA GLU A 4 3.54 16.90 47.98
C GLU A 4 4.26 17.22 46.65
N VAL A 5 5.34 17.97 46.73
CA VAL A 5 6.17 18.28 45.55
C VAL A 5 6.77 17.01 44.97
N GLN A 6 7.28 16.13 45.84
CA GLN A 6 7.87 14.85 45.40
C GLN A 6 6.83 13.96 44.72
N GLU A 7 5.62 13.89 45.25
CA GLU A 7 4.54 13.13 44.62
C GLU A 7 4.18 13.67 43.23
N ARG A 8 4.20 14.99 43.07
CA ARG A 8 3.97 15.62 41.76
C ARG A 8 5.06 15.28 40.77
N PHE A 9 6.32 15.33 41.19
CA PHE A 9 7.45 14.95 40.35
C PHE A 9 7.38 13.50 39.92
N GLU A 10 7.05 12.60 40.82
CA GLU A 10 6.87 11.19 40.54
C GLU A 10 5.76 10.94 39.53
N ARG A 11 4.66 11.68 39.62
CA ARG A 11 3.54 11.61 38.69
C ARG A 11 3.95 12.08 37.30
N ILE A 12 4.70 13.19 37.25
CA ILE A 12 5.22 13.72 35.99
C ILE A 12 6.18 12.72 35.33
N GLU A 13 7.07 12.13 36.10
CA GLU A 13 8.00 11.11 35.59
C GLU A 13 7.26 9.92 34.99
N ARG A 14 6.25 9.40 35.69
CA ARG A 14 5.46 8.29 35.19
C ARG A 14 4.71 8.64 33.92
N ASN A 15 4.16 9.85 33.85
CA ASN A 15 3.48 10.33 32.66
C ASN A 15 4.45 10.46 31.47
N LEU A 16 5.65 10.95 31.72
CA LEU A 16 6.68 11.06 30.69
C LEU A 16 7.14 9.69 30.18
N GLU A 17 7.29 8.73 31.09
CA GLU A 17 7.63 7.35 30.70
C GLU A 17 6.56 6.74 29.81
N ARG A 18 5.30 6.90 30.19
CA ARG A 18 4.16 6.41 29.39
C ARG A 18 4.11 7.08 28.02
N ALA A 19 4.31 8.39 27.99
CA ALA A 19 4.33 9.14 26.74
C ALA A 19 5.46 8.66 25.83
N SER A 20 6.65 8.42 26.41
CA SER A 20 7.79 7.91 25.67
C SER A 20 7.52 6.53 25.09
N GLU A 21 6.92 5.64 25.86
CA GLU A 21 6.52 4.30 25.38
C GLU A 21 5.51 4.38 24.24
N GLN A 22 4.51 5.25 24.38
CA GLN A 22 3.53 5.47 23.32
C GLN A 22 4.15 6.01 22.06
N ILE A 23 5.10 6.94 22.17
CA ILE A 23 5.81 7.49 21.01
C ILE A 23 6.58 6.39 20.29
N VAL A 24 7.25 5.51 21.01
CA VAL A 24 7.97 4.39 20.41
C VAL A 24 6.99 3.47 19.68
N GLN A 25 5.86 3.12 20.29
CA GLN A 25 4.85 2.28 19.66
C GLN A 25 4.28 2.90 18.40
N ILE A 26 3.99 4.20 18.43
CA ILE A 26 3.46 4.95 17.28
C ILE A 26 4.51 4.98 16.16
N THR A 27 5.76 5.20 16.51
CA THR A 27 6.86 5.24 15.55
C THR A 27 7.02 3.88 14.85
N ASP A 28 6.98 2.78 15.62
CA ASP A 28 7.07 1.43 15.06
C ASP A 28 5.89 1.13 14.16
N ALA A 29 4.68 1.49 14.57
CA ALA A 29 3.48 1.31 13.76
C ALA A 29 3.55 2.11 12.46
N ARG A 30 4.10 3.32 12.52
CA ARG A 30 4.29 4.16 11.34
C ARG A 30 5.26 3.53 10.35
N ILE A 31 6.37 2.98 10.84
CA ILE A 31 7.35 2.28 10.00
C ILE A 31 6.70 1.09 9.29
N GLU A 32 5.91 0.30 10.02
CA GLU A 32 5.19 -0.83 9.45
C GLU A 32 4.19 -0.40 8.38
N LEU A 33 3.46 0.69 8.63
CA LEU A 33 2.52 1.24 7.68
C LEU A 33 3.21 1.73 6.41
N GLU A 34 4.32 2.44 6.55
CA GLU A 34 5.10 2.91 5.40
C GLU A 34 5.61 1.76 4.56
N SER A 35 6.11 0.70 5.21
CA SER A 35 6.55 -0.50 4.53
C SER A 35 5.40 -1.18 3.79
N ALA A 36 4.24 -1.30 4.44
CA ALA A 36 3.05 -1.87 3.82
C ALA A 36 2.57 -1.05 2.62
N GLN A 37 2.62 0.28 2.71
CA GLN A 37 2.27 1.17 1.61
C GLN A 37 3.21 0.99 0.40
N VAL A 38 4.51 0.89 0.65
CA VAL A 38 5.49 0.66 -0.42
C VAL A 38 5.21 -0.68 -1.11
N ASN A 39 4.96 -1.73 -0.34
CA ASN A 39 4.65 -3.05 -0.89
C ASN A 39 3.34 -3.04 -1.67
N ALA A 40 2.32 -2.36 -1.18
CA ALA A 40 1.04 -2.22 -1.86
C ALA A 40 1.21 -1.46 -3.19
N GLN A 41 2.02 -0.41 -3.21
CA GLN A 41 2.29 0.35 -4.42
C GLN A 41 3.01 -0.50 -5.46
N LYS A 42 3.98 -1.30 -5.05
CA LYS A 42 4.68 -2.23 -5.95
C LYS A 42 3.72 -3.26 -6.54
N ALA A 43 2.84 -3.82 -5.72
CA ALA A 43 1.83 -4.77 -6.18
C ALA A 43 0.86 -4.12 -7.16
N HIS A 44 0.45 -2.90 -6.89
CA HIS A 44 -0.42 -2.12 -7.77
C HIS A 44 0.25 -1.86 -9.12
N ASP A 45 1.53 -1.48 -9.12
CA ASP A 45 2.28 -1.22 -10.35
C ASP A 45 2.42 -2.49 -11.20
N ARG A 46 2.69 -3.63 -10.58
CA ARG A 46 2.74 -4.92 -11.27
C ARG A 46 1.39 -5.29 -11.88
N LEU A 47 0.32 -5.07 -11.12
CA LEU A 47 -1.03 -5.35 -11.61
C LEU A 47 -1.39 -4.45 -12.79
N SER A 48 -1.07 -3.17 -12.71
CA SER A 48 -1.30 -2.22 -13.81
C SER A 48 -0.57 -2.64 -15.07
N SER A 49 0.70 -3.06 -14.93
CA SER A 49 1.50 -3.55 -16.05
C SER A 49 0.88 -4.81 -16.66
N THR A 50 0.42 -5.74 -15.84
CA THR A 50 -0.24 -6.97 -16.30
C THR A 50 -1.54 -6.65 -17.03
N VAL A 51 -2.34 -5.71 -16.52
CA VAL A 51 -3.58 -5.28 -17.18
C VAL A 51 -3.29 -4.67 -18.53
N GLU A 52 -2.25 -3.84 -18.64
CA GLU A 52 -1.83 -3.26 -19.93
C GLU A 52 -1.44 -4.34 -20.93
N ASP A 53 -0.67 -5.34 -20.50
CA ASP A 53 -0.26 -6.45 -21.35
C ASP A 53 -1.48 -7.26 -21.85
N ILE A 54 -2.43 -7.51 -20.96
CA ILE A 54 -3.66 -8.22 -21.33
C ILE A 54 -4.48 -7.40 -22.32
N ALA A 55 -4.61 -6.10 -22.10
CA ALA A 55 -5.34 -5.22 -23.01
C ALA A 55 -4.71 -5.22 -24.40
N GLU A 56 -3.39 -5.17 -24.48
CA GLU A 56 -2.66 -5.24 -25.74
C GLU A 56 -2.89 -6.57 -26.47
N LYS A 57 -2.82 -7.68 -25.74
CA LYS A 57 -3.08 -9.01 -26.30
C LYS A 57 -4.51 -9.15 -26.79
N LEU A 58 -5.47 -8.61 -26.05
CA LEU A 58 -6.87 -8.60 -26.47
C LEU A 58 -7.08 -7.79 -27.74
N ALA A 59 -6.45 -6.62 -27.83
CA ALA A 59 -6.53 -5.81 -29.04
C ALA A 59 -5.96 -6.55 -30.24
N ASN A 60 -4.83 -7.20 -30.11
CA ASN A 60 -4.22 -8.00 -31.15
C ASN A 60 -5.09 -9.17 -31.57
N LEU A 61 -5.69 -9.86 -30.59
CA LEU A 61 -6.59 -10.98 -30.85
C LEU A 61 -7.85 -10.51 -31.59
N THR A 62 -8.40 -9.37 -31.23
CA THR A 62 -9.55 -8.78 -31.92
C THR A 62 -9.23 -8.50 -33.39
N ILE A 63 -8.06 -7.95 -33.68
CA ILE A 63 -7.61 -7.69 -35.04
C ILE A 63 -7.52 -9.00 -35.83
N LEU A 64 -6.95 -10.06 -35.23
CA LEU A 64 -6.83 -11.35 -35.87
C LEU A 64 -8.19 -11.98 -36.17
N VAL A 65 -9.12 -11.89 -35.23
CA VAL A 65 -10.48 -12.42 -35.43
C VAL A 65 -11.19 -11.65 -36.55
N ASP A 66 -11.07 -10.33 -36.60
CA ASP A 66 -11.65 -9.52 -37.66
C ASP A 66 -11.08 -9.91 -39.03
N ARG A 67 -9.78 -10.14 -39.11
CA ARG A 67 -9.14 -10.59 -40.39
C ARG A 67 -9.64 -11.96 -40.82
N LEU A 68 -9.81 -12.88 -39.88
CA LEU A 68 -10.35 -14.22 -40.18
C LEU A 68 -11.79 -14.15 -40.66
N ILE A 69 -12.60 -13.32 -40.06
CA ILE A 69 -14.00 -13.11 -40.46
C ILE A 69 -14.03 -12.51 -41.87
N ASP A 70 -13.26 -11.49 -42.14
CA ASP A 70 -13.19 -10.86 -43.47
C ASP A 70 -12.73 -11.86 -44.55
N ARG A 71 -11.74 -12.69 -44.21
CA ARG A 71 -11.25 -13.72 -45.10
C ARG A 71 -12.34 -14.73 -45.45
N ASP A 72 -13.08 -15.21 -44.45
CA ASP A 72 -14.13 -16.18 -44.67
C ASP A 72 -15.31 -15.60 -45.46
N LEU A 73 -15.68 -14.36 -45.15
CA LEU A 73 -16.72 -13.66 -45.90
C LEU A 73 -16.28 -13.34 -47.33
N GLY A 74 -14.99 -13.04 -47.52
CA GLY A 74 -14.43 -12.72 -48.81
C GLY A 74 -14.33 -13.93 -49.77
N ARG A 75 -14.33 -15.16 -49.22
CA ARG A 75 -14.29 -16.38 -50.01
C ARG A 75 -15.65 -16.79 -50.58
N ASN A 76 -16.68 -16.31 -49.95
CA ASN A 76 -18.05 -16.59 -50.37
C ASN A 76 -18.56 -15.58 -51.39
#